data_752445ea4d30ae9cbe55659827eb094a
#
_entry.id   752445ea4d30ae9cbe55659827eb094a
#
_cell.length_a   1.000
_cell.length_b   1.000
_cell.length_c   1.000
_cell.angle_alpha   90.00
_cell.angle_beta   90.00
_cell.angle_gamma   90.00
#
_symmetry.space_group_name_H-M   'P 1'
#
loop_
_entity.id
_entity.type
_entity.pdbx_description
1 polymer ?
#
loop_
_entity_poly.entity_id
_entity_poly.type
_entity_poly.pdbx_seq_one_letter_code
_entity_poly.pdbx_strand_id
1 'polypeptide(L)'
;MKEITVQELKEKIDKKEDFQLIDVRETFEYEMSNLNGLNIPLAGVILEASKISKDKPVIIQCRSGARSAAALNQLEQQLGYTKLYNLKGGILAWKAEYEPDMQVY
;
A
#
# COMPACT_ATOMS: atom_id res chain seq x y z
N MET A 1 10.60 10.74 1.19
CA MET A 1 9.63 9.64 0.91
C MET A 1 8.68 10.07 -0.19
N LYS A 2 8.54 9.24 -1.21
CA LYS A 2 7.57 9.51 -2.27
C LYS A 2 6.18 9.07 -1.80
N GLU A 3 5.18 9.92 -2.08
CA GLU A 3 3.80 9.64 -1.73
C GLU A 3 2.90 9.81 -2.93
N ILE A 4 1.76 9.11 -2.93
CA ILE A 4 0.68 9.40 -3.86
C ILE A 4 -0.63 9.55 -3.08
N THR A 5 -1.55 10.31 -3.64
CA THR A 5 -2.87 10.52 -3.05
C THR A 5 -3.82 9.39 -3.45
N VAL A 6 -4.96 9.27 -2.76
CA VAL A 6 -5.99 8.31 -3.16
C VAL A 6 -6.58 8.65 -4.52
N GLN A 7 -6.61 9.94 -4.88
CA GLN A 7 -7.06 10.37 -6.20
C GLN A 7 -6.10 9.86 -7.29
N GLU A 8 -4.80 9.96 -7.06
CA GLU A 8 -3.80 9.45 -7.99
C GLU A 8 -3.86 7.92 -8.09
N LEU A 9 -4.09 7.23 -6.98
CA LEU A 9 -4.29 5.77 -6.99
C LEU A 9 -5.53 5.40 -7.80
N LYS A 10 -6.64 6.10 -7.58
CA LYS A 10 -7.88 5.87 -8.32
C LYS A 10 -7.66 6.01 -9.82
N GLU A 11 -6.93 7.05 -10.23
CA GLU A 11 -6.60 7.26 -11.64
C GLU A 11 -5.79 6.10 -12.21
N LYS A 12 -4.79 5.61 -11.47
CA LYS A 12 -3.99 4.46 -11.90
C LYS A 12 -4.85 3.21 -12.09
N ILE A 13 -5.77 2.97 -11.17
CA ILE A 13 -6.69 1.83 -11.24
C ILE A 13 -7.60 1.96 -12.47
N ASP A 14 -8.20 3.14 -12.65
CA ASP A 14 -9.15 3.38 -13.74
C ASP A 14 -8.49 3.26 -15.12
N LYS A 15 -7.25 3.70 -15.23
CA LYS A 15 -6.48 3.62 -16.47
C LYS A 15 -5.79 2.27 -16.66
N LYS A 16 -5.94 1.36 -15.70
CA LYS A 16 -5.33 0.03 -15.73
C LYS A 16 -3.80 0.10 -15.94
N GLU A 17 -3.16 1.05 -15.26
CA GLU A 17 -1.71 1.18 -15.29
C GLU A 17 -1.03 -0.03 -14.65
N ASP A 18 0.19 -0.32 -15.07
CA ASP A 18 0.95 -1.43 -14.53
C ASP A 18 1.67 -1.01 -13.24
N PHE A 19 1.13 -1.41 -12.12
CA PHE A 19 1.71 -1.15 -10.80
C PHE A 19 1.33 -2.29 -9.85
N GLN A 20 2.01 -2.37 -8.71
CA GLN A 20 1.67 -3.31 -7.65
C GLN A 20 1.17 -2.55 -6.43
N LEU A 21 0.12 -3.06 -5.79
CA LEU A 21 -0.42 -2.51 -4.55
C LEU A 21 -0.16 -3.51 -3.42
N ILE A 22 0.50 -3.04 -2.36
CA ILE A 22 0.84 -3.86 -1.19
C ILE A 22 0.13 -3.29 0.03
N ASP A 23 -0.58 -4.14 0.76
CA ASP A 23 -1.25 -3.79 2.00
C ASP A 23 -0.47 -4.40 3.17
N VAL A 24 0.09 -3.55 4.02
CA VAL A 24 0.93 -4.01 5.14
C VAL A 24 0.19 -4.03 6.47
N ARG A 25 -1.15 -3.98 6.42
CA ARG A 25 -1.98 -4.19 7.60
C ARG A 25 -1.99 -5.66 8.00
N GLU A 26 -2.51 -5.95 9.18
CA GLU A 26 -2.69 -7.33 9.61
C GLU A 26 -3.76 -8.03 8.77
N THR A 27 -3.66 -9.35 8.69
CA THR A 27 -4.57 -10.16 7.88
C THR A 27 -6.04 -9.94 8.25
N PHE A 28 -6.35 -9.82 9.54
CA PHE A 28 -7.74 -9.61 9.96
C PHE A 28 -8.29 -8.25 9.49
N GLU A 29 -7.43 -7.23 9.43
CA GLU A 29 -7.83 -5.92 8.88
C GLU A 29 -8.15 -6.04 7.40
N TYR A 30 -7.28 -6.73 6.67
CA TYR A 30 -7.44 -6.97 5.23
C TYR A 30 -8.71 -7.75 4.92
N GLU A 31 -9.00 -8.76 5.72
CA GLU A 31 -10.20 -9.59 5.53
C GLU A 31 -11.49 -8.81 5.73
N MET A 32 -11.49 -7.79 6.60
CA MET A 32 -12.66 -6.96 6.82
C MET A 32 -12.98 -6.12 5.58
N SER A 33 -11.98 -5.46 5.01
CA SER A 33 -12.10 -4.69 3.77
C SER A 33 -10.70 -4.40 3.24
N ASN A 34 -10.58 -4.24 1.93
CA ASN A 34 -9.28 -4.01 1.32
C ASN A 34 -9.45 -3.33 -0.04
N LEU A 35 -8.33 -2.95 -0.64
CA LEU A 35 -8.27 -2.32 -1.96
C LEU A 35 -7.77 -3.30 -3.03
N ASN A 36 -7.91 -4.60 -2.79
CA ASN A 36 -7.49 -5.68 -3.69
C ASN A 36 -5.97 -5.76 -3.91
N GLY A 37 -5.18 -5.18 -3.02
CA GLY A 37 -3.73 -5.33 -3.05
C GLY A 37 -3.28 -6.67 -2.47
N LEU A 38 -1.99 -6.95 -2.57
CA LEU A 38 -1.39 -8.12 -1.94
C LEU A 38 -1.14 -7.80 -0.45
N ASN A 39 -1.66 -8.63 0.44
CA ASN A 39 -1.49 -8.44 1.87
C ASN A 39 -0.18 -9.09 2.35
N ILE A 40 0.72 -8.26 2.83
CA ILE A 40 1.95 -8.70 3.49
C ILE A 40 2.07 -7.86 4.76
N PRO A 41 1.70 -8.39 5.93
CA PRO A 41 1.81 -7.61 7.18
C PRO A 41 3.22 -7.06 7.40
N LEU A 42 3.29 -5.88 8.00
CA LEU A 42 4.54 -5.14 8.18
C LEU A 42 5.68 -6.01 8.73
N ALA A 43 5.39 -6.83 9.72
CA ALA A 43 6.42 -7.67 10.36
C ALA A 43 7.07 -8.66 9.40
N GLY A 44 6.40 -9.02 8.30
CA GLY A 44 6.91 -9.98 7.31
C GLY A 44 7.43 -9.36 6.02
N VAL A 45 7.44 -8.04 5.90
CA VAL A 45 7.69 -7.39 4.61
C VAL A 45 9.07 -7.68 4.04
N ILE A 46 10.10 -7.73 4.89
CA ILE A 46 11.46 -8.03 4.43
C ILE A 46 11.58 -9.52 4.07
N LEU A 47 11.03 -10.39 4.90
CA LEU A 47 11.08 -11.84 4.66
C LEU A 47 10.39 -12.22 3.36
N GLU A 48 9.28 -11.57 3.05
CA GLU A 48 8.48 -11.86 1.88
C GLU A 48 8.72 -10.87 0.72
N ALA A 49 9.84 -10.16 0.73
CA ALA A 49 10.13 -9.13 -0.27
C ALA A 49 10.24 -9.68 -1.70
N SER A 50 10.49 -10.98 -1.87
CA SER A 50 10.50 -11.60 -3.20
C SER A 50 9.15 -11.45 -3.92
N LYS A 51 8.07 -11.22 -3.18
CA LYS A 51 6.73 -10.99 -3.74
C LYS A 51 6.51 -9.54 -4.16
N ILE A 52 7.44 -8.64 -3.84
CA ILE A 52 7.33 -7.22 -4.11
C ILE A 52 8.21 -6.87 -5.30
N SER A 53 7.62 -6.33 -6.36
CA SER A 53 8.33 -6.01 -7.60
C SER A 53 9.39 -4.92 -7.40
N LYS A 54 10.51 -5.04 -8.12
CA LYS A 54 11.50 -3.96 -8.23
C LYS A 54 11.42 -3.24 -9.58
N ASP A 55 10.65 -3.78 -10.53
CA ASP A 55 10.66 -3.32 -11.92
C ASP A 55 9.55 -2.33 -12.24
N LYS A 56 8.50 -2.30 -11.47
CA LYS A 56 7.36 -1.39 -11.69
C LYS A 56 7.06 -0.61 -10.43
N PRO A 57 6.28 0.47 -10.52
CA PRO A 57 5.87 1.22 -9.34
C PRO A 57 5.13 0.33 -8.36
N VAL A 58 5.48 0.45 -7.08
CA VAL A 58 4.83 -0.27 -5.98
C VAL A 58 4.25 0.76 -5.03
N ILE A 59 2.96 0.63 -4.76
CA ILE A 59 2.25 1.51 -3.84
C ILE A 59 1.98 0.70 -2.57
N ILE A 60 2.44 1.22 -1.44
CA ILE A 60 2.30 0.55 -0.14
C ILE A 60 1.27 1.32 0.67
N GLN A 61 0.31 0.60 1.26
CA GLN A 61 -0.74 1.23 2.04
C GLN A 61 -1.00 0.49 3.34
N CYS A 62 -1.52 1.22 4.31
CA CYS A 62 -2.00 0.69 5.57
C CYS A 62 -3.25 1.46 5.99
N ARG A 63 -3.57 1.50 7.28
CA ARG A 63 -4.76 2.21 7.75
C ARG A 63 -4.65 3.71 7.53
N SER A 64 -3.57 4.35 8.00
CA SER A 64 -3.42 5.81 7.97
C SER A 64 -2.13 6.30 7.32
N GLY A 65 -1.20 5.40 6.99
CA GLY A 65 0.06 5.74 6.34
C GLY A 65 1.31 5.51 7.17
N ALA A 66 1.20 5.22 8.47
CA ALA A 66 2.37 5.06 9.35
C ALA A 66 3.11 3.74 9.14
N ARG A 67 2.38 2.61 9.14
CA ARG A 67 2.98 1.29 8.92
C ARG A 67 3.53 1.17 7.50
N SER A 68 2.82 1.70 6.52
CA SER A 68 3.29 1.68 5.13
C SER A 68 4.54 2.52 4.95
N ALA A 69 4.67 3.65 5.65
CA ALA A 69 5.90 4.44 5.66
C ALA A 69 7.06 3.63 6.24
N ALA A 70 6.83 2.91 7.33
CA ALA A 70 7.86 2.05 7.93
C ALA A 70 8.29 0.94 6.97
N ALA A 71 7.34 0.28 6.32
CA ALA A 71 7.63 -0.76 5.34
C ALA A 71 8.46 -0.22 4.18
N LEU A 72 8.06 0.94 3.65
CA LEU A 72 8.78 1.60 2.56
C LEU A 72 10.22 1.89 2.93
N ASN A 73 10.44 2.46 4.12
CA ASN A 73 11.78 2.76 4.59
C ASN A 73 12.65 1.49 4.75
N GLN A 74 12.07 0.41 5.28
CA GLN A 74 12.79 -0.86 5.42
C GLN A 74 13.21 -1.41 4.05
N LEU A 75 12.30 -1.42 3.09
CA LEU A 75 12.56 -1.93 1.75
C LEU A 75 13.62 -1.10 1.03
N GLU A 76 13.56 0.21 1.14
CA GLU A 76 14.55 1.10 0.53
C GLU A 76 15.94 0.90 1.16
N GLN A 77 16.01 0.93 2.49
CA GLN A 77 17.30 0.91 3.18
C GLN A 77 17.95 -0.47 3.20
N GLN A 78 17.16 -1.52 3.34
CA GLN A 78 17.72 -2.87 3.47
C GLN A 78 17.86 -3.59 2.13
N LEU A 79 16.99 -3.32 1.16
CA LEU A 79 16.93 -4.07 -0.09
C LEU A 79 17.06 -3.21 -1.35
N GLY A 80 17.27 -1.91 -1.20
CA GLY A 80 17.58 -1.03 -2.33
C GLY A 80 16.43 -0.77 -3.29
N TYR A 81 15.19 -0.88 -2.84
CA TYR A 81 14.04 -0.53 -3.68
C TYR A 81 14.06 0.96 -4.03
N THR A 82 13.68 1.29 -5.26
CA THR A 82 13.71 2.67 -5.76
C THR A 82 12.37 3.17 -6.32
N LYS A 83 11.37 2.30 -6.44
CA LYS A 83 10.09 2.65 -7.08
C LYS A 83 8.91 2.50 -6.13
N LEU A 84 9.12 2.85 -4.86
CA LEU A 84 8.09 2.71 -3.82
C LEU A 84 7.41 4.04 -3.53
N TYR A 85 6.10 3.97 -3.32
CA TYR A 85 5.26 5.12 -2.98
C TYR A 85 4.39 4.77 -1.79
N ASN A 86 4.25 5.69 -0.84
CA ASN A 86 3.33 5.55 0.28
C ASN A 86 1.98 6.16 -0.10
N LEU A 87 0.89 5.42 0.12
CA LEU A 87 -0.45 5.96 -0.08
C LEU A 87 -0.78 6.92 1.06
N LYS A 88 -0.82 8.20 0.75
CA LYS A 88 -1.08 9.26 1.72
C LYS A 88 -2.46 9.07 2.35
N GLY A 89 -2.49 8.98 3.67
CA GLY A 89 -3.73 8.81 4.42
C GLY A 89 -4.29 7.39 4.43
N GLY A 90 -3.67 6.46 3.70
CA GLY A 90 -4.02 5.05 3.71
C GLY A 90 -5.45 4.74 3.29
N ILE A 91 -5.95 3.58 3.74
CA ILE A 91 -7.32 3.16 3.40
C ILE A 91 -8.38 4.08 3.99
N LEU A 92 -8.07 4.78 5.10
CA LEU A 92 -9.00 5.77 5.66
C LEU A 92 -9.25 6.92 4.69
N ALA A 93 -8.21 7.41 4.01
CA ALA A 93 -8.38 8.45 3.00
C ALA A 93 -9.18 7.94 1.80
N TRP A 94 -8.95 6.70 1.38
CA TRP A 94 -9.73 6.07 0.32
C TRP A 94 -11.20 5.96 0.71
N LYS A 95 -11.47 5.47 1.93
CA LYS A 95 -12.82 5.36 2.46
C LYS A 95 -13.54 6.70 2.42
N ALA A 96 -12.89 7.76 2.92
CA ALA A 96 -13.49 9.08 3.00
C ALA A 96 -13.86 9.63 1.61
N GLU A 97 -13.02 9.36 0.61
CA GLU A 97 -13.19 9.92 -0.72
C GLU A 97 -14.12 9.11 -1.61
N TYR A 98 -14.04 7.77 -1.54
CA TYR A 98 -14.68 6.91 -2.52
C TYR A 98 -15.65 5.89 -1.95
N GLU A 99 -15.47 5.45 -0.72
CA GLU A 99 -16.27 4.36 -0.16
C GLU A 99 -16.64 4.64 1.31
N PRO A 100 -17.48 5.65 1.56
CA PRO A 100 -17.79 6.06 2.94
C PRO A 100 -18.43 4.96 3.79
N ASP A 101 -19.06 3.96 3.17
CA ASP A 101 -19.68 2.85 3.88
C ASP A 101 -18.72 1.68 4.14
N MET A 102 -17.48 1.76 3.68
CA MET A 102 -16.48 0.71 3.91
C MET A 102 -16.21 0.56 5.40
N GLN A 103 -16.19 -0.69 5.86
CA GLN A 103 -15.86 -0.99 7.26
C GLN A 103 -14.35 -1.12 7.39
N VAL A 104 -13.74 -0.26 8.20
CA VAL A 104 -12.28 -0.29 8.46
C VAL A 104 -12.07 -0.48 9.95
N TYR A 105 -11.25 -1.48 10.28
CA TYR A 105 -10.91 -1.79 11.67
C TYR A 105 -10.15 -0.65 12.32
#